data_478d5148dffb9541ec9ff35c1e8edf25
#
_entry.id   478d5148dffb9541ec9ff35c1e8edf25
#
_cell.length_a   1.000
_cell.length_b   1.000
_cell.length_c   1.000
_cell.angle_alpha   90.00
_cell.angle_beta   90.00
_cell.angle_gamma   90.00
#
_symmetry.space_group_name_H-M   'P 1'
#
loop_
_entity.id
_entity.type
_entity.pdbx_description
1 polymer ?
#
loop_
_entity_poly.entity_id
_entity_poly.type
_entity_poly.pdbx_seq_one_letter_code
_entity_poly.pdbx_strand_id
1 'polypeptide(L)'
;MKTLHLTISKQWFDMIVAGIKRKEYREIKRYWSRRLFDKPSIDAVFAMVLGHMPKATKPIGFDRVHLTNGPYSYTPGKTKGKVLPYAILEFKGLTIENPNPEWVPDGVTDPHFAIEFGELIETNVEL
;
A
#
# COMPACT_ATOMS: atom_id res chain seq x y z
N MET A 1 -6.80 10.41 13.45
CA MET A 1 -5.93 10.23 12.27
C MET A 1 -6.02 8.79 11.79
N LYS A 2 -6.27 8.60 10.49
CA LYS A 2 -6.38 7.26 9.91
C LYS A 2 -5.05 6.84 9.29
N THR A 3 -4.54 5.70 9.71
CA THR A 3 -3.27 5.15 9.23
C THR A 3 -3.49 3.83 8.52
N LEU A 4 -2.95 3.71 7.31
CA LEU A 4 -2.93 2.47 6.56
C LEU A 4 -1.65 1.70 6.92
N HIS A 5 -1.79 0.50 7.44
CA HIS A 5 -0.64 -0.36 7.78
C HIS A 5 -0.39 -1.37 6.68
N LEU A 6 0.85 -1.39 6.17
CA LEU A 6 1.29 -2.32 5.14
C LEU A 6 2.59 -2.99 5.55
N THR A 7 2.69 -4.29 5.27
CA THR A 7 3.95 -5.04 5.42
C THR A 7 4.54 -5.24 4.02
N ILE A 8 5.82 -4.91 3.85
CA ILE A 8 6.49 -5.00 2.56
C ILE A 8 7.87 -5.65 2.67
N SER A 9 8.35 -6.21 1.57
CA SER A 9 9.68 -6.81 1.50
C SER A 9 10.77 -5.75 1.52
N LYS A 10 11.98 -6.18 1.90
CA LYS A 10 13.13 -5.27 2.08
C LYS A 10 13.46 -4.47 0.81
N GLN A 11 13.44 -5.11 -0.35
CA GLN A 11 13.76 -4.47 -1.62
C GLN A 11 12.90 -3.23 -1.85
N TRP A 12 11.59 -3.39 -1.75
CA TRP A 12 10.64 -2.30 -2.00
C TRP A 12 10.65 -1.28 -0.87
N PHE A 13 10.79 -1.74 0.37
CA PHE A 13 10.90 -0.87 1.54
C PHE A 13 12.09 0.10 1.39
N ASP A 14 13.25 -0.42 1.04
CA ASP A 14 14.47 0.40 0.88
C ASP A 14 14.29 1.44 -0.24
N MET A 15 13.65 1.07 -1.33
CA MET A 15 13.38 2.00 -2.44
C MET A 15 12.40 3.12 -2.04
N ILE A 16 11.41 2.81 -1.21
CA ILE A 16 10.46 3.82 -0.73
C ILE A 16 11.14 4.79 0.23
N VAL A 17 11.91 4.28 1.18
CA VAL A 17 12.64 5.11 2.14
C VAL A 17 13.65 6.02 1.42
N ALA A 18 14.28 5.52 0.36
CA ALA A 18 15.22 6.30 -0.44
C ALA A 18 14.55 7.34 -1.36
N GLY A 19 13.23 7.34 -1.44
CA GLY A 19 12.48 8.24 -2.31
C GLY A 19 12.45 7.84 -3.78
N ILE A 20 12.93 6.66 -4.12
CA ILE A 20 12.96 6.14 -5.49
C ILE A 20 11.60 5.60 -5.90
N LYS A 21 10.99 4.79 -5.04
CA LYS A 21 9.66 4.22 -5.27
C LYS A 21 8.62 5.09 -4.56
N ARG A 22 7.70 5.65 -5.35
CA ARG A 22 6.71 6.60 -4.84
C ARG A 22 5.32 6.00 -4.66
N LYS A 23 5.10 4.78 -5.14
CA LYS A 23 3.82 4.08 -5.02
C LYS A 23 4.04 2.65 -4.60
N GLU A 24 3.15 2.13 -3.76
CA GLU A 24 3.06 0.72 -3.44
C GLU A 24 1.83 0.15 -4.15
N TYR A 25 1.98 -1.05 -4.72
CA TYR A 25 0.92 -1.69 -5.48
C TYR A 25 0.38 -2.90 -4.73
N ARG A 26 -0.93 -3.06 -4.76
CA ARG A 26 -1.62 -4.21 -4.17
C ARG A 26 -2.61 -4.78 -5.18
N GLU A 27 -2.73 -6.11 -5.19
CA GLU A 27 -3.66 -6.78 -6.07
C GLU A 27 -5.10 -6.34 -5.83
N ILE A 28 -5.87 -6.25 -6.92
CA ILE A 28 -7.30 -5.93 -6.84
C ILE A 28 -8.04 -7.20 -6.51
N LYS A 29 -8.27 -7.41 -5.22
CA LYS A 29 -9.01 -8.53 -4.67
C LYS A 29 -9.83 -8.06 -3.47
N ARG A 30 -10.75 -8.92 -3.04
CA ARG A 30 -11.72 -8.57 -1.99
C ARG A 30 -11.07 -8.06 -0.71
N TYR A 31 -9.98 -8.69 -0.27
CA TYR A 31 -9.25 -8.28 0.93
C TYR A 31 -8.81 -6.82 0.86
N TRP A 32 -8.11 -6.43 -0.22
CA TRP A 32 -7.61 -5.06 -0.37
C TRP A 32 -8.72 -4.07 -0.69
N SER A 33 -9.74 -4.48 -1.46
CA SER A 33 -10.89 -3.63 -1.75
C SER A 33 -11.60 -3.21 -0.46
N ARG A 34 -11.74 -4.12 0.49
CA ARG A 34 -12.37 -3.83 1.79
C ARG A 34 -11.51 -2.96 2.70
N ARG A 35 -10.20 -3.04 2.58
CA ARG A 35 -9.30 -2.22 3.39
C ARG A 35 -9.15 -0.81 2.84
N LEU A 36 -9.32 -0.62 1.54
CA LEU A 36 -9.07 0.66 0.88
C LEU A 36 -10.34 1.44 0.56
N PHE A 37 -11.49 0.78 0.53
CA PHE A 37 -12.77 1.40 0.23
C PHE A 37 -13.79 1.11 1.33
N ASP A 38 -14.76 2.04 1.49
CA ASP A 38 -15.84 1.86 2.44
C ASP A 38 -16.92 0.95 1.84
N LYS A 39 -17.05 -0.28 2.36
CA LYS A 39 -18.07 -1.28 2.00
C LYS A 39 -18.31 -1.40 0.48
N PRO A 40 -17.30 -1.78 -0.30
CA PRO A 40 -17.48 -1.89 -1.74
C PRO A 40 -18.45 -3.03 -2.11
N SER A 41 -19.32 -2.76 -3.09
CA SER A 41 -20.21 -3.78 -3.65
C SER A 41 -19.43 -4.74 -4.57
N ILE A 42 -20.06 -5.87 -4.93
CA ILE A 42 -19.47 -6.80 -5.88
C ILE A 42 -19.25 -6.11 -7.23
N ASP A 43 -20.20 -5.31 -7.69
CA ASP A 43 -20.07 -4.56 -8.94
C ASP A 43 -18.93 -3.57 -8.90
N ALA A 44 -18.71 -2.91 -7.76
CA ALA A 44 -17.57 -2.02 -7.58
C ALA A 44 -16.24 -2.77 -7.71
N VAL A 45 -16.14 -3.96 -7.10
CA VAL A 45 -14.92 -4.78 -7.19
C VAL A 45 -14.68 -5.25 -8.63
N PHE A 46 -15.72 -5.62 -9.37
CA PHE A 46 -15.58 -5.96 -10.78
C PHE A 46 -15.05 -4.79 -11.61
N ALA A 47 -15.57 -3.59 -11.37
CA ALA A 47 -15.06 -2.39 -12.05
C ALA A 47 -13.57 -2.17 -11.76
N MET A 48 -13.15 -2.36 -10.51
CA MET A 48 -11.74 -2.25 -10.10
C MET A 48 -10.85 -3.25 -10.84
N VAL A 49 -11.29 -4.51 -10.93
CA VAL A 49 -10.54 -5.56 -11.64
C VAL A 49 -10.34 -5.20 -13.11
N LEU A 50 -11.31 -4.51 -13.71
CA LEU A 50 -11.22 -4.01 -15.09
C LEU A 50 -10.38 -2.74 -15.21
N GLY A 51 -9.84 -2.24 -14.12
CA GLY A 51 -8.97 -1.06 -14.13
C GLY A 51 -9.70 0.27 -13.91
N HIS A 52 -10.94 0.24 -13.44
CA HIS A 52 -11.75 1.45 -13.27
C HIS A 52 -11.98 1.78 -11.80
N MET A 53 -11.83 3.05 -11.44
CA MET A 53 -12.23 3.52 -10.12
C MET A 53 -13.76 3.47 -10.01
N PRO A 54 -14.31 2.88 -8.94
CA PRO A 54 -15.75 2.82 -8.76
C PRO A 54 -16.33 4.20 -8.46
N LYS A 55 -17.52 4.47 -9.00
CA LYS A 55 -18.21 5.76 -8.79
C LYS A 55 -19.05 5.77 -7.51
N ALA A 56 -19.60 4.63 -7.15
CA ALA A 56 -20.56 4.51 -6.05
C ALA A 56 -19.92 4.27 -4.69
N THR A 57 -18.65 3.85 -4.66
CA THR A 57 -17.92 3.56 -3.42
C THR A 57 -16.74 4.51 -3.29
N LYS A 58 -16.62 5.14 -2.13
CA LYS A 58 -15.54 6.08 -1.88
C LYS A 58 -14.33 5.40 -1.26
N PRO A 59 -13.10 5.79 -1.64
CA PRO A 59 -11.91 5.37 -0.92
C PRO A 59 -11.96 5.82 0.54
N ILE A 60 -11.37 5.02 1.42
CA ILE A 60 -11.15 5.47 2.80
C ILE A 60 -10.06 6.54 2.75
N GLY A 61 -10.31 7.69 3.36
CA GLY A 61 -9.34 8.79 3.41
C GLY A 61 -8.30 8.55 4.49
N PHE A 62 -7.19 7.92 4.14
CA PHE A 62 -6.07 7.76 5.05
C PHE A 62 -5.23 9.04 5.10
N ASP A 63 -4.63 9.31 6.27
CA ASP A 63 -3.71 10.45 6.45
C ASP A 63 -2.27 10.00 6.24
N ARG A 64 -1.95 8.80 6.70
CA ARG A 64 -0.59 8.24 6.72
C ARG A 64 -0.56 6.79 6.29
N VAL A 65 0.62 6.37 5.85
CA VAL A 65 0.93 4.96 5.60
C VAL A 65 2.05 4.55 6.54
N HIS A 66 1.84 3.49 7.30
CA HIS A 66 2.85 2.89 8.16
C HIS A 66 3.34 1.62 7.48
N LEU A 67 4.55 1.68 6.94
CA LEU A 67 5.19 0.54 6.29
C LEU A 67 6.06 -0.19 7.30
N THR A 68 5.95 -1.52 7.33
CA THR A 68 6.82 -2.37 8.13
C THR A 68 7.55 -3.34 7.21
N ASN A 69 8.88 -3.37 7.32
CA ASN A 69 9.67 -4.40 6.64
C ASN A 69 9.67 -5.64 7.51
N GLY A 70 8.98 -6.67 7.06
CA GLY A 70 8.87 -7.92 7.82
C GLY A 70 8.24 -9.02 7.00
N PRO A 71 8.20 -10.23 7.56
CA PRO A 71 7.53 -11.35 6.90
C PRO A 71 6.02 -11.10 6.85
N TYR A 72 5.35 -11.66 5.84
CA TYR A 72 3.89 -11.55 5.70
C TYR A 72 3.12 -12.06 6.93
N SER A 73 3.74 -12.92 7.71
CA SER A 73 3.17 -13.46 8.94
C SER A 73 3.32 -12.53 10.15
N TYR A 74 3.97 -11.37 9.96
CA TYR A 74 4.15 -10.42 11.05
C TYR A 74 2.82 -9.83 11.48
N THR A 75 2.53 -9.96 12.78
CA THR A 75 1.37 -9.34 13.41
C THR A 75 1.87 -8.42 14.51
N PRO A 76 1.57 -7.13 14.47
CA PRO A 76 1.98 -6.21 15.53
C PRO A 76 1.55 -6.72 16.91
N GLY A 77 2.48 -6.71 17.87
CA GLY A 77 2.23 -7.15 19.24
C GLY A 77 2.48 -8.63 19.52
N LYS A 78 2.65 -9.48 18.51
CA LYS A 78 2.96 -10.91 18.72
C LYS A 78 4.46 -11.22 18.77
N THR A 79 5.29 -10.34 18.26
CA THR A 79 6.75 -10.47 18.31
C THR A 79 7.30 -9.58 19.40
N LYS A 80 7.16 -10.01 20.65
CA LYS A 80 7.74 -9.28 21.79
C LYS A 80 9.25 -9.14 21.62
N GLY A 81 9.74 -7.90 21.70
CA GLY A 81 11.16 -7.59 21.71
C GLY A 81 11.82 -7.42 20.35
N LYS A 82 11.11 -7.61 19.22
CA LYS A 82 11.64 -7.32 17.91
C LYS A 82 11.15 -5.97 17.40
N VAL A 83 12.08 -5.03 17.28
CA VAL A 83 11.80 -3.78 16.58
C VAL A 83 12.12 -4.00 15.11
N LEU A 84 11.08 -4.07 14.27
CA LEU A 84 11.27 -4.20 12.83
C LEU A 84 11.51 -2.82 12.20
N PRO A 85 12.23 -2.78 11.08
CA PRO A 85 12.36 -1.54 10.32
C PRO A 85 10.97 -1.03 9.90
N TYR A 86 10.74 0.25 10.09
CA TYR A 86 9.48 0.86 9.68
C TYR A 86 9.70 2.25 9.07
N ALA A 87 8.71 2.69 8.33
CA ALA A 87 8.64 4.05 7.80
C ALA A 87 7.20 4.53 7.80
N ILE A 88 6.99 5.76 8.22
CA ILE A 88 5.69 6.42 8.17
C ILE A 88 5.78 7.54 7.14
N LEU A 89 4.88 7.50 6.15
CA LEU A 89 4.83 8.47 5.07
C LEU A 89 3.44 9.10 5.00
N GLU A 90 3.37 10.27 4.39
CA GLU A 90 2.06 10.84 4.05
C GLU A 90 1.36 9.94 3.02
N PHE A 91 0.06 9.80 3.17
CA PHE A 91 -0.80 9.18 2.17
C PHE A 91 -1.29 10.26 1.21
N LYS A 92 -0.89 10.18 -0.04
CA LYS A 92 -1.27 11.17 -1.06
C LYS A 92 -2.52 10.81 -1.84
N GLY A 93 -2.75 9.54 -2.06
CA GLY A 93 -3.93 9.12 -2.81
C GLY A 93 -3.93 7.66 -3.20
N LEU A 94 -5.04 7.24 -3.75
CA LEU A 94 -5.29 5.88 -4.21
C LEU A 94 -5.81 5.95 -5.63
N THR A 95 -5.16 5.22 -6.53
CA THR A 95 -5.61 5.06 -7.91
C THR A 95 -5.66 3.58 -8.28
N ILE A 96 -6.25 3.30 -9.43
CA ILE A 96 -6.18 1.98 -10.07
C ILE A 96 -5.47 2.20 -11.39
N GLU A 97 -4.34 1.55 -11.57
CA GLU A 97 -3.50 1.76 -12.74
C GLU A 97 -2.66 0.52 -13.04
N ASN A 98 -2.13 0.46 -14.24
CA ASN A 98 -1.10 -0.52 -14.57
C ASN A 98 0.18 -0.10 -13.85
N PRO A 99 0.86 -1.00 -13.14
CA PRO A 99 1.99 -0.61 -12.31
C PRO A 99 3.21 -0.18 -13.12
N ASN A 100 4.00 0.72 -12.54
CA ASN A 100 5.31 1.06 -13.07
C ASN A 100 6.21 -0.20 -13.00
N PRO A 101 6.76 -0.67 -14.13
CA PRO A 101 7.56 -1.90 -14.15
C PRO A 101 8.76 -1.90 -13.20
N GLU A 102 9.30 -0.73 -12.90
CA GLU A 102 10.45 -0.60 -12.01
C GLU A 102 10.09 -0.80 -10.53
N TRP A 103 8.80 -0.77 -10.20
CA TRP A 103 8.30 -0.81 -8.83
C TRP A 103 7.50 -2.06 -8.49
N VAL A 104 7.51 -3.04 -9.35
CA VAL A 104 6.85 -4.33 -9.15
C VAL A 104 7.76 -5.45 -9.64
N PRO A 105 7.53 -6.70 -9.23
CA PRO A 105 8.25 -7.84 -9.78
C PRO A 105 8.07 -7.94 -11.30
N ASP A 106 9.05 -8.53 -11.98
CA ASP A 106 9.01 -8.73 -13.42
C ASP A 106 7.74 -9.49 -13.85
N GLY A 107 7.12 -9.02 -14.91
CA GLY A 107 5.94 -9.66 -15.50
C GLY A 107 4.60 -9.22 -14.87
N VAL A 108 4.62 -8.39 -13.84
CA VAL A 108 3.39 -7.86 -13.24
C VAL A 108 2.93 -6.64 -14.06
N THR A 109 1.84 -6.80 -14.80
CA THR A 109 1.35 -5.76 -15.73
C THR A 109 -0.13 -5.43 -15.56
N ASP A 110 -0.89 -6.28 -14.85
CA ASP A 110 -2.32 -6.08 -14.65
C ASP A 110 -2.61 -4.83 -13.81
N PRO A 111 -3.82 -4.25 -13.94
CA PRO A 111 -4.21 -3.15 -13.06
C PRO A 111 -4.11 -3.53 -11.58
N HIS A 112 -3.59 -2.62 -10.79
CA HIS A 112 -3.41 -2.76 -9.34
C HIS A 112 -3.94 -1.53 -8.62
N PHE A 113 -4.24 -1.69 -7.34
CA PHE A 113 -4.35 -0.53 -6.46
C PHE A 113 -2.97 0.11 -6.34
N ALA A 114 -2.90 1.41 -6.57
CA ALA A 114 -1.68 2.19 -6.41
C ALA A 114 -1.86 3.17 -5.24
N ILE A 115 -1.05 2.98 -4.21
CA ILE A 115 -1.03 3.83 -3.02
C ILE A 115 0.13 4.80 -3.19
N GLU A 116 -0.17 6.08 -3.37
CA GLU A 116 0.84 7.10 -3.57
C GLU A 116 1.29 7.70 -2.24
N PHE A 117 2.61 7.83 -2.07
CA PHE A 117 3.23 8.40 -0.88
C PHE A 117 3.62 9.85 -1.08
N GLY A 118 3.46 10.65 -0.02
CA GLY A 118 4.06 11.96 0.11
C GLY A 118 5.39 11.88 0.85
N GLU A 119 5.61 12.84 1.73
CA GLU A 119 6.87 12.96 2.46
C GLU A 119 7.03 11.86 3.50
N LEU A 120 8.28 11.45 3.71
CA LEU A 120 8.66 10.58 4.82
C LEU A 120 8.55 11.38 6.12
N ILE A 121 7.72 10.90 7.05
CA ILE A 121 7.47 11.57 8.33
C ILE A 121 8.40 11.04 9.41
N GLU A 122 8.57 9.72 9.47
CA GLU A 122 9.32 9.07 10.52
C GLU A 122 9.86 7.73 10.04
N THR A 123 11.05 7.36 10.46
CA THR A 123 11.62 6.03 10.23
C THR A 123 12.65 5.73 11.31
N ASN A 124 12.82 4.43 11.63
CA ASN A 124 13.89 3.97 12.51
C ASN A 124 15.11 3.45 11.74
N VAL A 125 15.12 3.60 10.42
CA VAL A 125 16.26 3.19 9.58
C VAL A 125 17.18 4.37 9.37
N GLU A 126 18.47 4.12 9.32
CA GLU A 126 19.43 5.15 8.95
C GLU A 126 19.33 5.46 7.45
N LEU A 127 19.30 6.74 7.15
CA LEU A 127 19.19 7.24 5.79
C LEU A 127 20.56 7.61 5.20
#